data_c57e32c4b77d319a427f67ee39398c9e
#
_entry.id   c57e32c4b77d319a427f67ee39398c9e
#
_cell.length_a   1.000
_cell.length_b   1.000
_cell.length_c   1.000
_cell.angle_alpha   90.00
_cell.angle_beta   90.00
_cell.angle_gamma   90.00
#
_symmetry.space_group_name_H-M   'P 1'
#
loop_
_entity.id
_entity.type
_entity.pdbx_description
1 polymer ?
#
loop_
_entity_poly.entity_id
_entity_poly.type
_entity_poly.pdbx_seq_one_letter_code
_entity_poly.pdbx_strand_id
1 'polypeptide(L)'
;MCGIYFFTLRQINDNYGHPIGDAVIIKASNRLNRVIRGNDSLSRMGGDEFVILLCDVENEEQVRKIARRIVASIQKPMSFDNLVINVAISVGYAFYPIEGETYDLLYQVADERMYSCKHKNKNNIPCFEK
;
A
#
# COMPACT_ATOMS: atom_id res chain seq x y z
N MET A 1 -16.89 4.65 -10.00
CA MET A 1 -15.91 5.28 -9.08
C MET A 1 -14.69 4.40 -8.98
N CYS A 2 -13.51 4.99 -8.98
CA CYS A 2 -12.25 4.27 -8.83
C CYS A 2 -11.64 4.56 -7.46
N GLY A 3 -11.07 3.53 -6.85
CA GLY A 3 -10.29 3.67 -5.63
C GLY A 3 -8.81 3.67 -5.97
N ILE A 4 -8.04 4.55 -5.38
CA ILE A 4 -6.60 4.61 -5.58
C ILE A 4 -5.92 4.48 -4.24
N TYR A 5 -5.02 3.51 -4.13
CA TYR A 5 -4.15 3.37 -2.95
C TYR A 5 -2.77 3.89 -3.26
N PHE A 6 -2.23 4.65 -2.34
CA PHE A 6 -0.83 5.06 -2.33
C PHE A 6 -0.19 4.40 -1.12
N PHE A 7 0.87 3.66 -1.33
CA PHE A 7 1.52 3.02 -0.18
C PHE A 7 3.03 2.98 -0.34
N THR A 8 3.68 2.95 0.82
CA THR A 8 5.13 2.96 0.94
C THR A 8 5.55 1.80 1.84
N LEU A 9 6.52 1.03 1.37
CA LEU A 9 7.18 0.01 2.19
C LEU A 9 8.30 0.68 2.97
N ARG A 10 8.44 0.34 4.25
CA ARG A 10 9.41 1.01 5.12
C ARG A 10 10.47 0.06 5.64
N GLN A 11 11.64 0.63 5.98
CA GLN A 11 12.72 -0.03 6.70
C GLN A 11 13.35 -1.20 5.95
N ILE A 12 13.39 -1.13 4.61
CA ILE A 12 13.95 -2.19 3.80
C ILE A 12 15.44 -1.98 3.54
N ASN A 13 15.79 -0.85 2.90
CA ASN A 13 17.16 -0.63 2.43
C ASN A 13 18.12 -0.21 3.53
N ASP A 14 17.62 0.49 4.55
CA ASP A 14 18.46 1.02 5.62
C ASP A 14 19.07 -0.08 6.49
N ASN A 15 18.34 -1.19 6.67
CA ASN A 15 18.75 -2.27 7.56
C ASN A 15 19.41 -3.44 6.85
N TYR A 16 19.11 -3.67 5.56
CA TYR A 16 19.49 -4.89 4.87
C TYR A 16 20.27 -4.67 3.58
N GLY A 17 20.38 -3.42 3.10
CA GLY A 17 21.08 -3.08 1.87
C GLY A 17 20.22 -3.26 0.61
N HIS A 18 20.77 -2.81 -0.52
CA HIS A 18 20.04 -2.76 -1.79
C HIS A 18 19.65 -4.13 -2.37
N PRO A 19 20.50 -5.16 -2.37
CA PRO A 19 20.09 -6.46 -2.95
C PRO A 19 18.90 -7.07 -2.24
N ILE A 20 18.87 -6.98 -0.91
CA ILE A 20 17.74 -7.47 -0.12
C ILE A 20 16.53 -6.59 -0.32
N GLY A 21 16.73 -5.26 -0.37
CA GLY A 21 15.66 -4.32 -0.67
C GLY A 21 14.97 -4.62 -1.98
N ASP A 22 15.74 -4.90 -3.04
CA ASP A 22 15.19 -5.26 -4.34
C ASP A 22 14.40 -6.59 -4.27
N ALA A 23 14.91 -7.58 -3.56
CA ALA A 23 14.22 -8.86 -3.38
C ALA A 23 12.89 -8.67 -2.63
N VAL A 24 12.85 -7.81 -1.63
CA VAL A 24 11.62 -7.47 -0.89
C VAL A 24 10.61 -6.80 -1.82
N ILE A 25 11.05 -5.85 -2.65
CA ILE A 25 10.19 -5.16 -3.61
C ILE A 25 9.56 -6.15 -4.59
N ILE A 26 10.33 -7.07 -5.12
CA ILE A 26 9.83 -8.10 -6.04
C ILE A 26 8.79 -8.98 -5.34
N LYS A 27 9.08 -9.42 -4.13
CA LYS A 27 8.17 -10.28 -3.39
C LYS A 27 6.88 -9.54 -3.01
N ALA A 28 7.00 -8.29 -2.60
CA ALA A 28 5.85 -7.44 -2.31
C ALA A 28 4.97 -7.27 -3.55
N SER A 29 5.58 -6.99 -4.71
CA SER A 29 4.85 -6.84 -5.97
C SER A 29 4.08 -8.11 -6.32
N ASN A 30 4.68 -9.27 -6.14
CA ASN A 30 4.03 -10.55 -6.40
C ASN A 30 2.85 -10.78 -5.46
N ARG A 31 3.00 -10.45 -4.18
CA ARG A 31 1.91 -10.57 -3.20
C ARG A 31 0.75 -9.63 -3.53
N LEU A 32 1.06 -8.39 -3.92
CA LEU A 32 0.06 -7.40 -4.27
C LEU A 32 -0.72 -7.80 -5.52
N ASN A 33 -0.04 -8.36 -6.52
CA ASN A 33 -0.68 -8.85 -7.74
C ASN A 33 -1.69 -9.96 -7.46
N ARG A 34 -1.53 -10.71 -6.38
CA ARG A 34 -2.49 -11.75 -5.97
C ARG A 34 -3.72 -11.19 -5.29
N VAL A 35 -3.63 -9.99 -4.73
CA VAL A 35 -4.75 -9.34 -4.03
C VAL A 35 -5.66 -8.61 -5.00
N ILE A 36 -5.09 -8.00 -6.03
CA ILE A 36 -5.87 -7.21 -7.01
C ILE A 36 -6.53 -8.10 -8.05
N ARG A 37 -7.60 -7.56 -8.65
CA ARG A 37 -8.37 -8.27 -9.68
C ARG A 37 -7.88 -7.89 -11.08
N GLY A 38 -8.37 -8.59 -12.11
CA GLY A 38 -7.91 -8.42 -13.49
C GLY A 38 -8.05 -7.02 -14.07
N ASN A 39 -9.05 -6.23 -13.61
CA ASN A 39 -9.27 -4.87 -14.09
C ASN A 39 -8.52 -3.82 -13.25
N ASP A 40 -7.87 -4.25 -12.18
CA ASP A 40 -7.11 -3.37 -11.31
C ASP A 40 -5.66 -3.32 -11.80
N SER A 41 -4.93 -2.28 -11.44
CA SER A 41 -3.54 -2.17 -11.84
C SER A 41 -2.64 -1.79 -10.68
N LEU A 42 -1.43 -2.30 -10.73
CA LEU A 42 -0.37 -2.02 -9.78
C LEU A 42 0.76 -1.31 -10.51
N SER A 43 1.23 -0.21 -9.96
CA SER A 43 2.37 0.53 -10.49
C SER A 43 3.36 0.84 -9.38
N ARG A 44 4.64 0.72 -9.69
CA ARG A 44 5.71 1.18 -8.81
C ARG A 44 6.11 2.58 -9.27
N MET A 45 5.97 3.55 -8.37
CA MET A 45 6.23 4.96 -8.71
C MET A 45 7.70 5.34 -8.50
N GLY A 46 8.42 4.59 -7.71
CA GLY A 46 9.84 4.81 -7.47
C GLY A 46 10.23 4.30 -6.10
N GLY A 47 11.49 3.83 -5.95
CA GLY A 47 11.97 3.32 -4.69
C GLY A 47 11.03 2.26 -4.10
N ASP A 48 10.47 2.57 -2.96
CA ASP A 48 9.56 1.72 -2.20
C ASP A 48 8.10 2.21 -2.24
N GLU A 49 7.76 3.07 -3.19
CA GLU A 49 6.42 3.62 -3.35
C GLU A 49 5.64 2.91 -4.46
N PHE A 50 4.38 2.57 -4.16
CA PHE A 50 3.48 1.87 -5.08
C PHE A 50 2.14 2.56 -5.14
N VAL A 51 1.46 2.40 -6.28
CA VAL A 51 0.09 2.84 -6.48
C VAL A 51 -0.73 1.67 -7.00
N ILE A 52 -1.90 1.46 -6.40
CA ILE A 52 -2.88 0.50 -6.91
C ILE A 52 -4.13 1.26 -7.32
N LEU A 53 -4.58 1.01 -8.55
CA LEU A 53 -5.84 1.55 -9.06
C LEU A 53 -6.88 0.44 -9.06
N LEU A 54 -7.96 0.65 -8.32
CA LEU A 54 -9.12 -0.24 -8.31
C LEU A 54 -10.21 0.34 -9.20
N CYS A 55 -10.65 -0.44 -10.17
CA CYS A 55 -11.77 -0.08 -11.04
C CYS A 55 -13.09 -0.59 -10.45
N ASP A 56 -14.18 0.09 -10.81
CA ASP A 56 -15.54 -0.35 -10.48
C ASP A 56 -15.78 -0.53 -8.97
N VAL A 57 -15.32 0.45 -8.19
CA VAL A 57 -15.54 0.48 -6.75
C VAL A 57 -16.94 0.99 -6.45
N GLU A 58 -17.70 0.26 -5.65
CA GLU A 58 -19.07 0.60 -5.30
C GLU A 58 -19.17 1.52 -4.09
N ASN A 59 -18.33 1.28 -3.07
CA ASN A 59 -18.40 2.03 -1.83
C ASN A 59 -17.06 2.02 -1.09
N GLU A 60 -16.97 2.84 -0.04
CA GLU A 60 -15.77 2.94 0.77
C GLU A 60 -15.45 1.66 1.54
N GLU A 61 -16.46 0.92 1.95
CA GLU A 61 -16.25 -0.35 2.67
C GLU A 61 -15.48 -1.37 1.82
N GLN A 62 -15.78 -1.43 0.54
CA GLN A 62 -15.06 -2.30 -0.39
C GLN A 62 -13.57 -1.91 -0.47
N VAL A 63 -13.28 -0.61 -0.51
CA VAL A 63 -11.90 -0.10 -0.53
C VAL A 63 -11.18 -0.46 0.77
N ARG A 64 -11.82 -0.29 1.90
CA ARG A 64 -11.24 -0.64 3.21
C ARG A 64 -10.95 -2.13 3.32
N LYS A 65 -11.86 -2.96 2.84
CA LYS A 65 -11.70 -4.42 2.86
C LYS A 65 -10.50 -4.87 2.06
N ILE A 66 -10.32 -4.31 0.87
CA ILE A 66 -9.17 -4.62 0.02
C ILE A 66 -7.87 -4.09 0.65
N ALA A 67 -7.91 -2.90 1.25
CA ALA A 67 -6.76 -2.34 1.94
C ALA A 67 -6.28 -3.25 3.09
N ARG A 68 -7.20 -3.81 3.87
CA ARG A 68 -6.85 -4.76 4.92
C ARG A 68 -6.16 -5.99 4.35
N ARG A 69 -6.63 -6.49 3.22
CA ARG A 69 -6.01 -7.63 2.54
C ARG A 69 -4.62 -7.31 2.04
N ILE A 70 -4.41 -6.10 1.51
CA ILE A 70 -3.10 -5.63 1.07
C ILE A 70 -2.13 -5.62 2.26
N VAL A 71 -2.51 -4.98 3.35
CA VAL A 71 -1.66 -4.87 4.53
C VAL A 71 -1.35 -6.25 5.10
N ALA A 72 -2.36 -7.09 5.26
CA ALA A 72 -2.18 -8.45 5.79
C ALA A 72 -1.22 -9.26 4.92
N SER A 73 -1.31 -9.13 3.61
CA SER A 73 -0.44 -9.84 2.68
C SER A 73 1.01 -9.38 2.80
N ILE A 74 1.25 -8.06 2.90
CA ILE A 74 2.61 -7.51 2.99
C ILE A 74 3.23 -7.76 4.36
N GLN A 75 2.43 -7.76 5.43
CA GLN A 75 2.93 -7.95 6.78
C GLN A 75 3.34 -9.38 7.11
N LYS A 76 2.99 -10.34 6.27
CA LYS A 76 3.49 -11.71 6.44
C LYS A 76 5.02 -11.72 6.30
N PRO A 77 5.73 -12.41 7.20
CA PRO A 77 7.19 -12.49 7.10
C PRO A 77 7.65 -12.94 5.74
N MET A 78 8.74 -12.33 5.24
CA MET A 78 9.37 -12.67 3.97
C MET A 78 10.67 -13.38 4.25
N SER A 79 10.84 -14.58 3.69
CA SER A 79 12.03 -15.38 3.88
C SER A 79 12.95 -15.30 2.66
N PHE A 80 14.23 -15.01 2.91
CA PHE A 80 15.28 -14.95 1.91
C PHE A 80 16.47 -15.75 2.45
N ASP A 81 16.67 -16.95 1.95
CA ASP A 81 17.70 -17.88 2.45
C ASP A 81 17.58 -18.05 3.98
N ASN A 82 18.55 -17.54 4.76
CA ASN A 82 18.56 -17.64 6.21
C ASN A 82 17.97 -16.40 6.91
N LEU A 83 17.45 -15.47 6.14
CA LEU A 83 16.97 -14.17 6.66
C LEU A 83 15.46 -14.10 6.58
N VAL A 84 14.82 -13.69 7.69
CA VAL A 84 13.38 -13.41 7.73
C VAL A 84 13.19 -11.92 7.95
N ILE A 85 12.44 -11.28 7.08
CA ILE A 85 12.21 -9.83 7.11
C ILE A 85 10.74 -9.54 7.33
N ASN A 86 10.46 -8.64 8.27
CA ASN A 86 9.15 -8.08 8.51
C ASN A 86 9.13 -6.66 7.95
N VAL A 87 8.21 -6.40 7.02
CA VAL A 87 8.11 -5.12 6.34
C VAL A 87 6.94 -4.33 6.90
N ALA A 88 7.17 -3.07 7.22
CA ALA A 88 6.11 -2.15 7.59
C ALA A 88 5.56 -1.46 6.34
N ILE A 89 4.26 -1.19 6.32
CA ILE A 89 3.59 -0.55 5.19
C ILE A 89 2.74 0.62 5.66
N SER A 90 2.80 1.72 4.93
CA SER A 90 1.90 2.86 5.10
C SER A 90 0.99 2.96 3.91
N VAL A 91 -0.32 3.05 4.14
CA VAL A 91 -1.33 3.08 3.09
C VAL A 91 -2.23 4.27 3.26
N GLY A 92 -2.41 5.05 2.19
CA GLY A 92 -3.44 6.06 2.08
C GLY A 92 -4.30 5.77 0.86
N TYR A 93 -5.53 6.25 0.86
CA TYR A 93 -6.42 6.03 -0.28
C TYR A 93 -7.22 7.29 -0.61
N ALA A 94 -7.68 7.35 -1.86
CA ALA A 94 -8.55 8.42 -2.36
C ALA A 94 -9.49 7.86 -3.42
N PHE A 95 -10.57 8.59 -3.70
CA PHE A 95 -11.59 8.19 -4.66
C PHE A 95 -11.60 9.12 -5.86
N TYR A 96 -11.47 8.56 -7.06
CA TYR A 96 -11.58 9.29 -8.31
C TYR A 96 -12.99 9.11 -8.87
N PRO A 97 -13.63 10.14 -9.43
CA PRO A 97 -13.20 11.54 -9.51
C PRO A 97 -13.67 12.41 -8.33
N ILE A 98 -14.35 11.83 -7.36
CA ILE A 98 -15.05 12.56 -6.29
C ILE A 98 -14.10 13.41 -5.46
N GLU A 99 -12.92 12.86 -5.13
CA GLU A 99 -11.96 13.52 -4.25
C GLU A 99 -10.85 14.25 -5.00
N GLY A 100 -10.81 14.11 -6.32
CA GLY A 100 -9.85 14.78 -7.17
C GLY A 100 -9.86 14.19 -8.57
N GLU A 101 -9.46 15.00 -9.55
CA GLU A 101 -9.38 14.56 -10.95
C GLU A 101 -7.95 14.46 -11.45
N THR A 102 -6.96 14.83 -10.63
CA THR A 102 -5.55 14.72 -10.97
C THR A 102 -4.83 13.84 -9.96
N TYR A 103 -3.69 13.30 -10.38
CA TYR A 103 -2.84 12.50 -9.50
C TYR A 103 -2.45 13.29 -8.23
N ASP A 104 -2.04 14.55 -8.40
CA ASP A 104 -1.57 15.36 -7.29
C ASP A 104 -2.67 15.60 -6.24
N LEU A 105 -3.90 15.87 -6.67
CA LEU A 105 -5.02 16.07 -5.77
C LEU A 105 -5.36 14.78 -5.02
N LEU A 106 -5.38 13.66 -5.72
CA LEU A 106 -5.67 12.36 -5.10
C LEU A 106 -4.58 11.95 -4.14
N TYR A 107 -3.33 12.18 -4.49
CA TYR A 107 -2.19 11.91 -3.61
C TYR A 107 -2.29 12.73 -2.32
N GLN A 108 -2.66 14.01 -2.44
CA GLN A 108 -2.82 14.90 -1.29
C GLN A 108 -3.86 14.37 -0.32
N VAL A 109 -5.01 13.93 -0.83
CA VAL A 109 -6.08 13.36 0.01
C VAL A 109 -5.59 12.08 0.71
N ALA A 110 -4.94 11.19 -0.03
CA ALA A 110 -4.42 9.95 0.51
C ALA A 110 -3.34 10.20 1.56
N ASP A 111 -2.46 11.16 1.32
CA ASP A 111 -1.37 11.51 2.23
C ASP A 111 -1.93 12.09 3.55
N GLU A 112 -2.94 12.93 3.46
CA GLU A 112 -3.61 13.47 4.65
C GLU A 112 -4.25 12.36 5.50
N ARG A 113 -4.87 11.38 4.87
CA ARG A 113 -5.43 10.21 5.57
C ARG A 113 -4.34 9.39 6.23
N MET A 114 -3.26 9.15 5.52
CA MET A 114 -2.11 8.42 6.04
C MET A 114 -1.48 9.13 7.23
N TYR A 115 -1.31 10.45 7.13
CA TYR A 115 -0.76 11.29 8.21
C TYR A 115 -1.63 11.25 9.45
N SER A 116 -2.94 11.46 9.31
CA SER A 116 -3.90 11.40 10.41
C SER A 116 -3.85 10.05 11.11
N CYS A 117 -3.67 8.99 10.33
CA CYS A 117 -3.55 7.63 10.82
C CYS A 117 -2.33 7.44 11.71
N LYS A 118 -1.17 7.90 11.26
CA LYS A 118 0.08 7.79 12.01
C LYS A 118 0.00 8.49 13.36
N HIS A 119 -0.70 9.61 13.44
CA HIS A 119 -0.85 10.36 14.68
C HIS A 119 -1.82 9.73 15.67
N LYS A 120 -2.85 9.07 15.17
CA LYS A 120 -3.84 8.41 16.03
C LYS A 120 -3.39 7.03 16.49
N ASN A 121 -2.44 6.45 15.79
CA ASN A 121 -2.11 5.05 15.96
C ASN A 121 -0.61 4.84 16.07
N LYS A 122 -0.10 4.89 17.29
CA LYS A 122 1.33 4.75 17.60
C LYS A 122 1.90 3.37 17.28
N ASN A 123 1.03 2.38 17.02
CA ASN A 123 1.43 0.99 16.78
C ASN A 123 1.48 0.63 15.30
N ASN A 124 1.40 1.59 14.39
CA ASN A 124 1.41 1.38 12.94
C ASN A 124 0.29 0.49 12.42
N ILE A 125 -0.82 0.40 13.15
CA ILE A 125 -2.01 -0.30 12.66
C ILE A 125 -2.72 0.60 11.66
N PRO A 126 -3.08 0.10 10.47
CA PRO A 126 -3.74 0.92 9.47
C PRO A 126 -5.07 1.49 9.94
N CYS A 127 -5.33 2.75 9.63
CA CYS A 127 -6.51 3.49 10.11
C CYS A 127 -7.85 2.98 9.58
N PHE A 128 -7.84 2.19 8.55
CA PHE A 128 -9.06 1.60 8.01
C PHE A 128 -9.49 0.36 8.78
N GLU A 129 -8.74 -0.03 9.77
CA GLU A 129 -9.15 -1.04 10.74
C GLU A 129 -9.77 -0.34 11.94
N LYS A 130 -11.00 -0.65 12.19
CA LYS A 130 -11.68 -0.18 13.39
C LYS A 130 -11.60 -1.22 14.47
#